data_66270a5d7e1e45f07872aa110c32b5a2
#
_entry.id   66270a5d7e1e45f07872aa110c32b5a2
#
_cell.length_a   1.000
_cell.length_b   1.000
_cell.length_c   1.000
_cell.angle_alpha   90.00
_cell.angle_beta   90.00
_cell.angle_gamma   90.00
#
_symmetry.space_group_name_H-M   'P 1'
#
loop_
_entity.id
_entity.type
_entity.pdbx_description
1 polymer ?
#
loop_
_entity_poly.entity_id
_entity_poly.type
_entity_poly.pdbx_seq_one_letter_code
_entity_poly.pdbx_strand_id
1 'polypeptide(L)'
;MARTRILIVEDDPIILDLITTRLDIAGYDTYLARDGFEGLARLHELRPSALVLDLNMPRLDGFGLLRKMRLEGLHTPTMVLTARNQPDDVQQAISLGARDFLAKPFKDEQLLQRVGRLLRKAPTRSNKAPPQAEPRAPVVLPIDDGPEPFLL
;
A
#
# COMPACT_ATOMS: atom_id res chain seq x y z
N MET A 1 11.56 17.27 -13.52
CA MET A 1 11.04 15.93 -13.37
C MET A 1 9.88 15.87 -12.44
N ALA A 2 8.91 15.08 -12.79
CA ALA A 2 7.76 14.89 -11.94
C ALA A 2 8.16 14.12 -10.69
N ARG A 3 7.59 14.52 -9.55
CA ARG A 3 7.83 13.81 -8.30
C ARG A 3 6.93 12.57 -8.26
N THR A 4 7.35 11.58 -7.51
CA THR A 4 6.57 10.35 -7.34
C THR A 4 5.32 10.64 -6.51
N ARG A 5 4.17 10.29 -7.03
CA ARG A 5 2.90 10.53 -6.35
C ARG A 5 2.54 9.37 -5.44
N ILE A 6 2.16 9.71 -4.23
CA ILE A 6 1.71 8.72 -3.25
C ILE A 6 0.36 9.17 -2.72
N LEU A 7 -0.61 8.27 -2.76
CA LEU A 7 -1.92 8.51 -2.18
C LEU A 7 -1.98 7.90 -0.78
N ILE A 8 -2.45 8.66 0.19
CA ILE A 8 -2.64 8.19 1.56
C ILE A 8 -4.13 8.21 1.86
N VAL A 9 -4.67 7.06 2.24
CA VAL A 9 -6.09 6.92 2.60
C VAL A 9 -6.16 6.57 4.08
N GLU A 10 -6.60 7.53 4.89
CA GLU A 10 -6.59 7.45 6.35
C GLU A 10 -7.65 8.40 6.88
N ASP A 11 -8.51 7.93 7.77
CA ASP A 11 -9.59 8.78 8.30
C ASP A 11 -9.18 9.60 9.53
N ASP A 12 -8.14 9.22 10.24
CA ASP A 12 -7.66 9.98 11.40
C ASP A 12 -6.82 11.16 10.90
N PRO A 13 -7.27 12.40 11.11
CA PRO A 13 -6.57 13.55 10.56
C PRO A 13 -5.16 13.75 11.14
N ILE A 14 -4.93 13.30 12.37
CA ILE A 14 -3.60 13.43 12.99
C ILE A 14 -2.62 12.48 12.31
N ILE A 15 -3.02 11.24 12.11
CA ILE A 15 -2.17 10.25 11.44
C ILE A 15 -1.96 10.64 9.99
N LEU A 16 -3.01 11.09 9.32
CA LEU A 16 -2.93 11.52 7.94
C LEU A 16 -1.91 12.66 7.78
N ASP A 17 -1.98 13.66 8.67
CA ASP A 17 -1.07 14.78 8.64
C ASP A 17 0.37 14.34 8.91
N LEU A 18 0.55 13.44 9.85
CA LEU A 18 1.88 12.91 10.17
C LEU A 18 2.50 12.22 8.94
N ILE A 19 1.74 11.35 8.31
CA ILE A 19 2.24 10.59 7.16
C ILE A 19 2.55 11.53 6.00
N THR A 20 1.65 12.44 5.69
CA THR A 20 1.84 13.35 4.56
C THR A 20 3.04 14.25 4.79
N THR A 21 3.20 14.77 6.01
CA THR A 21 4.33 15.64 6.32
C THR A 21 5.65 14.90 6.13
N ARG A 22 5.74 13.67 6.60
CA ARG A 22 6.98 12.89 6.49
C ARG A 22 7.31 12.57 5.04
N LEU A 23 6.31 12.19 4.27
CA LEU A 23 6.51 11.86 2.86
C LEU A 23 6.82 13.10 2.03
N ASP A 24 6.20 14.23 2.34
CA ASP A 24 6.51 15.49 1.67
C ASP A 24 7.97 15.89 1.90
N ILE A 25 8.43 15.80 3.14
CA ILE A 25 9.82 16.12 3.47
C ILE A 25 10.77 15.21 2.73
N ALA A 26 10.39 13.96 2.54
CA ALA A 26 11.22 12.99 1.82
C ALA A 26 11.22 13.21 0.29
N GLY A 27 10.41 14.14 -0.20
CA GLY A 27 10.42 14.51 -1.62
C GLY A 27 9.31 13.90 -2.45
N TYR A 28 8.37 13.22 -1.84
CA TYR A 28 7.22 12.66 -2.57
C TYR A 28 6.13 13.71 -2.76
N ASP A 29 5.28 13.47 -3.73
CA ASP A 29 4.14 14.31 -4.01
C ASP A 29 2.92 13.59 -3.43
N THR A 30 2.36 14.11 -2.32
CA THR A 30 1.35 13.39 -1.56
C THR A 30 -0.06 13.88 -1.85
N TYR A 31 -0.99 12.96 -1.88
CA TYR A 31 -2.41 13.23 -2.07
C TYR A 31 -3.17 12.45 -1.00
N LEU A 32 -4.32 12.99 -0.57
CA LEU A 32 -5.03 12.52 0.59
C LEU A 32 -6.43 12.05 0.26
N ALA A 33 -6.91 11.06 1.00
CA ALA A 33 -8.31 10.69 1.00
C ALA A 33 -8.68 10.24 2.41
N ARG A 34 -9.91 10.47 2.83
CA ARG A 34 -10.32 10.19 4.19
C ARG A 34 -11.18 8.96 4.34
N ASP A 35 -11.56 8.35 3.25
CA ASP A 35 -12.28 7.07 3.28
C ASP A 35 -12.04 6.34 1.97
N GLY A 36 -12.54 5.12 1.90
CA GLY A 36 -12.31 4.26 0.76
C GLY A 36 -12.96 4.76 -0.53
N PHE A 37 -14.11 5.43 -0.44
CA PHE A 37 -14.76 5.95 -1.65
C PHE A 37 -13.95 7.10 -2.26
N GLU A 38 -13.51 8.02 -1.42
CA GLU A 38 -12.63 9.10 -1.89
C GLU A 38 -11.32 8.53 -2.42
N GLY A 39 -10.78 7.52 -1.72
CA GLY A 39 -9.57 6.84 -2.15
C GLY A 39 -9.69 6.23 -3.54
N LEU A 40 -10.82 5.56 -3.80
CA LEU A 40 -11.06 4.95 -5.10
C LEU A 40 -11.11 6.00 -6.21
N ALA A 41 -11.81 7.10 -5.97
CA ALA A 41 -11.89 8.19 -6.94
C ALA A 41 -10.50 8.77 -7.22
N ARG A 42 -9.70 8.97 -6.16
CA ARG A 42 -8.35 9.49 -6.31
C ARG A 42 -7.44 8.53 -7.06
N LEU A 43 -7.59 7.23 -6.84
CA LEU A 43 -6.80 6.23 -7.56
C LEU A 43 -7.04 6.31 -9.06
N HIS A 44 -8.28 6.44 -9.47
CA HIS A 44 -8.61 6.58 -10.89
C HIS A 44 -8.10 7.90 -11.47
N GLU A 45 -8.23 8.96 -10.71
CA GLU A 45 -7.85 10.28 -11.17
C GLU A 45 -6.33 10.45 -11.26
N LEU A 46 -5.63 10.06 -10.21
CA LEU A 46 -4.22 10.38 -10.07
C LEU A 46 -3.28 9.31 -10.58
N ARG A 47 -3.71 8.07 -10.59
CA ARG A 47 -2.86 6.92 -10.91
C ARG A 47 -1.54 7.01 -10.15
N PRO A 48 -1.59 7.03 -8.82
CA PRO A 48 -0.35 7.21 -8.04
C PRO A 48 0.59 6.02 -8.16
N SER A 49 1.83 6.23 -7.80
CA SER A 49 2.84 5.17 -7.85
C SER A 49 2.73 4.23 -6.65
N ALA A 50 2.14 4.67 -5.57
CA ALA A 50 1.92 3.85 -4.39
C ALA A 50 0.72 4.35 -3.60
N LEU A 51 0.16 3.44 -2.81
CA LEU A 51 -0.97 3.71 -1.93
C LEU A 51 -0.60 3.28 -0.52
N VAL A 52 -0.82 4.18 0.45
CA VAL A 52 -0.74 3.86 1.88
C VAL A 52 -2.17 3.87 2.39
N LEU A 53 -2.64 2.74 2.89
CA LEU A 53 -4.06 2.51 3.13
C LEU A 53 -4.32 2.01 4.54
N ASP A 54 -5.12 2.76 5.30
CA ASP A 54 -5.59 2.31 6.61
C ASP A 54 -6.68 1.25 6.41
N LEU A 55 -6.58 0.17 7.15
CA LEU A 55 -7.58 -0.90 7.06
C LEU A 55 -8.88 -0.56 7.76
N ASN A 56 -8.83 0.24 8.83
CA ASN A 56 -10.01 0.50 9.66
C ASN A 56 -10.53 1.91 9.45
N MET A 57 -11.50 2.05 8.57
CA MET A 57 -12.12 3.34 8.25
C MET A 57 -13.63 3.19 8.17
N PRO A 58 -14.38 4.27 8.39
CA PRO A 58 -15.82 4.21 8.23
C PRO A 58 -16.23 4.11 6.76
N ARG A 59 -17.44 3.70 6.52
CA ARG A 59 -18.04 3.54 5.19
C ARG A 59 -17.33 2.45 4.42
N LEU A 60 -16.49 2.77 3.45
CA LEU A 60 -15.72 1.77 2.73
C LEU A 60 -14.35 1.68 3.39
N ASP A 61 -14.09 0.56 4.05
CA ASP A 61 -12.83 0.35 4.76
C ASP A 61 -11.72 -0.09 3.80
N GLY A 62 -10.54 -0.34 4.35
CA GLY A 62 -9.37 -0.71 3.54
C GLY A 62 -9.56 -2.02 2.79
N PHE A 63 -10.19 -3.00 3.40
CA PHE A 63 -10.45 -4.27 2.71
C PHE A 63 -11.41 -4.05 1.53
N GLY A 64 -12.43 -3.25 1.74
CA GLY A 64 -13.40 -2.92 0.70
C GLY A 64 -12.73 -2.19 -0.47
N LEU A 65 -11.83 -1.27 -0.16
CA LEU A 65 -11.10 -0.56 -1.21
C LEU A 65 -10.20 -1.53 -1.99
N LEU A 66 -9.49 -2.41 -1.31
CA LEU A 66 -8.65 -3.41 -1.99
C LEU A 66 -9.47 -4.29 -2.94
N ARG A 67 -10.65 -4.71 -2.50
CA ARG A 67 -11.53 -5.51 -3.37
C ARG A 67 -11.97 -4.73 -4.60
N LYS A 68 -12.36 -3.46 -4.42
CA LYS A 68 -12.79 -2.63 -5.54
C LYS A 68 -11.65 -2.35 -6.50
N MET A 69 -10.45 -2.12 -5.98
CA MET A 69 -9.27 -1.95 -6.83
C MET A 69 -9.09 -3.17 -7.73
N ARG A 70 -9.20 -4.35 -7.14
CA ARG A 70 -9.04 -5.57 -7.90
C ARG A 70 -10.09 -5.71 -8.99
N LEU A 71 -11.35 -5.45 -8.65
CA LEU A 71 -12.45 -5.54 -9.60
C LEU A 71 -12.32 -4.51 -10.73
N GLU A 72 -11.72 -3.37 -10.45
CA GLU A 72 -11.60 -2.29 -11.44
C GLU A 72 -10.24 -2.26 -12.12
N GLY A 73 -9.43 -3.27 -11.92
CA GLY A 73 -8.15 -3.38 -12.61
C GLY A 73 -7.10 -2.37 -12.17
N LEU A 74 -7.18 -1.89 -10.92
CA LEU A 74 -6.20 -0.96 -10.38
C LEU A 74 -5.14 -1.76 -9.65
N HIS A 75 -3.89 -1.64 -10.10
CA HIS A 75 -2.78 -2.43 -9.58
C HIS A 75 -1.74 -1.59 -8.85
N THR A 76 -2.14 -0.48 -8.27
CA THR A 76 -1.24 0.39 -7.52
C THR A 76 -0.61 -0.38 -6.37
N PRO A 77 0.71 -0.38 -6.25
CA PRO A 77 1.38 -1.03 -5.10
C PRO A 77 0.87 -0.44 -3.79
N THR A 78 0.44 -1.29 -2.89
CA THR A 78 -0.27 -0.87 -1.68
C THR A 78 0.40 -1.41 -0.43
N MET A 79 0.65 -0.51 0.52
CA MET A 79 1.03 -0.85 1.88
C MET A 79 -0.15 -0.53 2.80
N VAL A 80 -0.55 -1.49 3.64
CA VAL A 80 -1.65 -1.27 4.55
C VAL A 80 -1.15 -0.88 5.93
N LEU A 81 -1.91 -0.01 6.60
CA LEU A 81 -1.68 0.34 7.99
C LEU A 81 -2.66 -0.46 8.84
N THR A 82 -2.18 -1.06 9.90
CA THR A 82 -3.00 -1.93 10.72
C THR A 82 -2.73 -1.68 12.19
N ALA A 83 -3.70 -1.94 13.04
CA ALA A 83 -3.49 -1.88 14.47
C ALA A 83 -2.54 -3.00 14.89
N ARG A 84 -1.86 -2.78 16.01
CA ARG A 84 -0.96 -3.79 16.52
C ARG A 84 -1.73 -5.08 16.84
N ASN A 85 -1.07 -6.21 16.63
CA ASN A 85 -1.64 -7.53 16.96
C ASN A 85 -2.89 -7.90 16.17
N GLN A 86 -2.86 -7.62 14.87
CA GLN A 86 -3.96 -7.99 13.96
C GLN A 86 -3.42 -8.84 12.80
N PRO A 87 -2.85 -10.02 13.09
CA PRO A 87 -2.24 -10.82 12.02
C PRO A 87 -3.23 -11.31 10.96
N ASP A 88 -4.47 -11.58 11.37
CA ASP A 88 -5.47 -12.03 10.41
C ASP A 88 -5.81 -10.94 9.42
N ASP A 89 -5.83 -9.68 9.88
CA ASP A 89 -6.09 -8.55 9.00
C ASP A 89 -4.97 -8.39 7.98
N VAL A 90 -3.74 -8.57 8.40
CA VAL A 90 -2.60 -8.48 7.49
C VAL A 90 -2.68 -9.56 6.43
N GLN A 91 -2.98 -10.80 6.83
CA GLN A 91 -3.10 -11.90 5.89
C GLN A 91 -4.23 -11.67 4.89
N GLN A 92 -5.36 -11.18 5.35
CA GLN A 92 -6.48 -10.88 4.49
C GLN A 92 -6.11 -9.76 3.48
N ALA A 93 -5.46 -8.72 3.95
CA ALA A 93 -5.04 -7.62 3.08
C ALA A 93 -4.07 -8.11 2.00
N ILE A 94 -3.12 -8.95 2.37
CA ILE A 94 -2.17 -9.49 1.40
C ILE A 94 -2.89 -10.38 0.38
N SER A 95 -3.86 -11.18 0.82
CA SER A 95 -4.63 -12.01 -0.11
C SER A 95 -5.45 -11.16 -1.08
N LEU A 96 -5.76 -9.92 -0.71
CA LEU A 96 -6.49 -8.99 -1.56
C LEU A 96 -5.56 -8.10 -2.40
N GLY A 97 -4.25 -8.33 -2.33
CA GLY A 97 -3.31 -7.65 -3.20
C GLY A 97 -2.37 -6.66 -2.54
N ALA A 98 -2.48 -6.43 -1.23
CA ALA A 98 -1.53 -5.57 -0.55
C ALA A 98 -0.14 -6.20 -0.58
N ARG A 99 0.89 -5.39 -0.70
CA ARG A 99 2.25 -5.89 -0.83
C ARG A 99 3.07 -5.75 0.43
N ASP A 100 2.65 -4.92 1.35
CA ASP A 100 3.37 -4.70 2.60
C ASP A 100 2.39 -4.20 3.64
N PHE A 101 2.84 -4.15 4.88
CA PHE A 101 2.04 -3.61 5.96
C PHE A 101 2.92 -2.87 6.96
N LEU A 102 2.31 -2.01 7.76
CA LEU A 102 3.01 -1.28 8.81
C LEU A 102 2.05 -1.17 9.99
N ALA A 103 2.47 -1.66 11.16
CA ALA A 103 1.64 -1.64 12.36
C ALA A 103 1.70 -0.28 13.03
N LYS A 104 0.55 0.20 13.49
CA LYS A 104 0.45 1.44 14.28
C LYS A 104 0.67 1.12 15.75
N PRO A 105 1.37 1.97 16.49
CA PRO A 105 2.10 3.15 16.03
C PRO A 105 3.42 2.76 15.38
N PHE A 106 3.85 3.56 14.43
CA PHE A 106 5.09 3.29 13.70
C PHE A 106 6.05 4.46 13.83
N LYS A 107 7.31 4.21 13.53
CA LYS A 107 8.35 5.24 13.53
C LYS A 107 8.48 5.82 12.12
N ASP A 108 8.92 7.06 12.05
CA ASP A 108 9.11 7.73 10.76
C ASP A 108 10.03 6.94 9.84
N GLU A 109 11.11 6.39 10.38
CA GLU A 109 12.06 5.62 9.59
C GLU A 109 11.42 4.38 8.99
N GLN A 110 10.53 3.73 9.74
CA GLN A 110 9.82 2.54 9.23
C GLN A 110 8.92 2.91 8.06
N LEU A 111 8.19 4.02 8.19
CA LEU A 111 7.31 4.48 7.14
C LEU A 111 8.12 4.76 5.87
N LEU A 112 9.17 5.54 5.99
CA LEU A 112 9.98 5.94 4.83
C LEU A 112 10.66 4.74 4.18
N GLN A 113 11.18 3.85 4.99
CA GLN A 113 11.86 2.66 4.48
C GLN A 113 10.90 1.76 3.71
N ARG A 114 9.71 1.55 4.25
CA ARG A 114 8.73 0.66 3.62
C ARG A 114 8.14 1.27 2.36
N VAL A 115 7.88 2.56 2.36
CA VAL A 115 7.42 3.23 1.15
C VAL A 115 8.49 3.14 0.06
N GLY A 116 9.74 3.38 0.41
CA GLY A 116 10.83 3.26 -0.55
C GLY A 116 10.93 1.86 -1.12
N ARG A 117 10.78 0.84 -0.28
CA ARG A 117 10.81 -0.55 -0.73
C ARG A 117 9.62 -0.87 -1.62
N LEU A 118 8.44 -0.37 -1.27
CA LEU A 118 7.24 -0.57 -2.05
C LEU A 118 7.41 -0.03 -3.47
N LEU A 119 7.98 1.15 -3.59
CA LEU A 119 8.20 1.78 -4.88
C LEU A 119 9.25 1.05 -5.71
N ARG A 120 10.29 0.55 -5.08
CA ARG A 120 11.34 -0.18 -5.81
C ARG A 120 10.84 -1.50 -6.38
N LYS A 121 9.91 -2.15 -5.68
CA LYS A 121 9.41 -3.42 -6.17
C LYS A 121 8.45 -3.27 -7.33
N ALA A 122 7.72 -2.16 -7.37
CA ALA A 122 6.67 -1.99 -8.36
C ALA A 122 7.17 -1.98 -9.79
N PRO A 123 8.18 -1.19 -10.14
CA PRO A 123 8.56 -1.13 -11.56
C PRO A 123 9.23 -2.39 -12.05
N THR A 124 9.91 -3.11 -11.20
CA THR A 124 10.66 -4.24 -11.69
C THR A 124 9.76 -5.31 -12.20
N ARG A 125 8.58 -5.52 -11.66
CA ARG A 125 7.80 -6.55 -12.15
C ARG A 125 7.06 -6.22 -13.36
N SER A 126 6.80 -4.98 -13.59
CA SER A 126 6.04 -4.64 -14.75
C SER A 126 6.73 -4.98 -16.00
N ASN A 127 7.98 -5.12 -15.98
CA ASN A 127 8.67 -5.37 -17.16
C ASN A 127 8.58 -6.66 -17.60
N LYS A 128 8.40 -7.40 -17.24
CA LYS A 128 8.61 -8.59 -17.84
C LYS A 128 7.79 -9.52 -17.59
N ALA A 129 7.69 -9.60 -17.68
CA ALA A 129 7.22 -10.50 -17.58
C ALA A 129 6.97 -11.31 -17.52
N PRO A 130 6.90 -11.63 -17.63
CA PRO A 130 6.64 -12.34 -17.48
C PRO A 130 6.37 -13.23 -17.11
N PRO A 131 6.46 -13.46 -17.02
CA PRO A 131 6.24 -14.17 -16.70
C PRO A 131 5.99 -15.08 -16.10
N GLN A 132 6.22 -15.29 -16.00
CA GLN A 132 6.14 -16.05 -15.61
C GLN A 132 5.81 -16.56 -14.69
N ALA A 133 5.84 -16.53 -14.61
CA ALA A 133 5.58 -16.90 -13.79
C ALA A 133 5.47 -17.24 -12.89
N GLU A 134 5.63 -17.15 -12.90
CA GLU A 134 5.66 -17.30 -11.99
C GLU A 134 5.28 -17.76 -11.10
N PRO A 135 5.26 -18.00 -11.05
CA PRO A 135 4.91 -18.30 -10.25
C PRO A 135 4.76 -18.57 -9.27
N ARG A 136 4.97 -18.52 -9.11
CA ARG A 136 5.00 -18.49 -8.13
C ARG A 136 4.73 -18.67 -7.08
N ALA A 137 4.70 -18.55 -7.18
CA ALA A 137 4.57 -18.34 -6.11
C ALA A 137 4.41 -18.30 -5.27
N PRO A 138 4.41 -18.44 -5.29
CA PRO A 138 4.20 -18.11 -4.34
C PRO A 138 4.21 -17.91 -3.62
N VAL A 139 4.48 -17.88 -3.73
CA VAL A 139 4.55 -17.37 -2.85
C VAL A 139 4.78 -17.19 -2.14
N VAL A 140 5.10 -17.30 -2.22
CA VAL A 140 5.30 -16.77 -1.33
C VAL A 140 5.58 -16.49 -0.79
N LEU A 141 6.00 -16.65 -0.86
CA LEU A 141 6.28 -16.05 -0.19
C LEU A 141 6.78 -15.73 0.35
N PRO A 142 7.01 -15.57 0.48
CA PRO A 142 7.50 -14.97 1.05
C PRO A 142 8.08 -14.82 1.56
N ILE A 143 8.56 -14.65 1.61
CA ILE A 143 9.12 -14.27 2.04
C ILE A 143 9.94 -14.11 2.55
N ASP A 144 10.50 -14.01 2.58
CA ASP A 144 11.26 -13.72 2.95
C ASP A 144 11.82 -13.39 3.62
N ASP A 145 12.12 -13.30 3.65
CA ASP A 145 12.59 -12.92 4.09
C ASP A 145 12.48 -12.75 4.74
N GLY A 146 12.07 -12.66 4.46
CA GLY A 146 11.71 -12.37 4.85
C GLY A 146 11.19 -12.51 5.10
N PRO A 147 11.11 -12.45 5.09
CA PRO A 147 10.44 -12.54 4.95
C PRO A 147 9.89 -12.57 4.50
N GLU A 148 9.64 -12.62 3.66
CA GLU A 148 9.24 -12.58 3.18
C GLU A 148 8.58 -12.87 2.87
N PRO A 149 8.31 -13.06 2.65
CA PRO A 149 7.67 -13.37 2.20
C PRO A 149 7.12 -13.81 1.67
N PHE A 150 6.91 -13.99 1.17
CA PHE A 150 6.45 -14.37 0.71
C PHE A 150 6.12 -14.64 0.13
N LEU A 151 6.02 -15.03 -0.38
CA LEU A 151 5.78 -15.22 -0.89
C LEU A 151 5.33 -15.60 -1.38
N LEU A 152 5.18 -15.64 -1.67
CA LEU A 152 4.81 -15.75 -2.14
C LEU A 152 4.53 -15.85 -2.41
#